data_f69d799d9e209a1a63fb5105bbd2fd98
#
_entry.id   f69d799d9e209a1a63fb5105bbd2fd98
#
_cell.length_a   1.000
_cell.length_b   1.000
_cell.length_c   1.000
_cell.angle_alpha   90.00
_cell.angle_beta   90.00
_cell.angle_gamma   90.00
#
_symmetry.space_group_name_H-M   'P 1'
#
loop_
_entity.id
_entity.type
_entity.pdbx_description
1 polymer ?
#
loop_
_entity_poly.entity_id
_entity_poly.type
_entity_poly.pdbx_seq_one_letter_code
_entity_poly.pdbx_strand_id
1 'polypeptide(L)'
;MYNKNKETAKDNKMTATENMVQVFAPTDLASKRLKITNTAKGRKIQISSNLLPLFGFEKGTPVVEEPLGEGQGYKIMLAEGLPYKNTKIIYSRTYKRRKNNPLEVLFETASKKILDSTIPQYCEYIHVTIRFGVMYVKPMINHVAERIAKVMKAANPFTMFAACSSGIDAAAAQEAGFKVESLLEYRPTEKRDKRDLTETGVVSAISNVQLSHVFNEDITQVSTEYLKWATKDKPSMLFTISLQCDDFSNVKSNNLKEKSEADLSSTLDMAIDGLRIIEKLQFPMVLLEQVAPFANSEIGRMWDLRLRKMGYKTFSQKIDARDHDGLTSRVRFFHFATTLPTEFFWPEQTERNQTPIWETFIKDRIQDFRDITNTSSMKKGIETGRIRPIKEDSLHSPTPLKSQARQAADSLVIMEKDGTIRFPDEQLLKDLMGIPQSFNLNGVNKELGTEIIGQAVDYPLYKSLIMSIKKHINDFLVKKDEFCLKSFLSAA
;
A
#
# COMPACT_ATOMS: atom_id res chain seq x y z
N MET A 1 -59.27 38.34 -56.00
CA MET A 1 -58.05 38.09 -56.75
C MET A 1 -56.90 37.93 -55.72
N TYR A 2 -56.50 36.71 -55.47
CA TYR A 2 -55.48 36.39 -54.49
C TYR A 2 -54.23 36.00 -55.26
N ASN A 3 -53.12 36.72 -55.05
CA ASN A 3 -51.82 36.39 -55.57
C ASN A 3 -51.07 35.56 -54.47
N LYS A 4 -50.72 34.30 -54.78
CA LYS A 4 -49.92 33.43 -53.99
C LYS A 4 -48.44 33.68 -54.34
N ASN A 5 -47.72 34.31 -53.44
CA ASN A 5 -46.28 34.30 -53.49
C ASN A 5 -45.80 32.99 -52.88
N LYS A 6 -45.11 32.14 -53.64
CA LYS A 6 -44.32 31.02 -53.22
C LYS A 6 -42.98 31.56 -52.86
N GLU A 7 -42.69 31.65 -51.56
CA GLU A 7 -41.31 31.76 -51.09
C GLU A 7 -40.63 30.35 -51.13
N THR A 8 -39.65 30.28 -51.97
CA THR A 8 -38.77 29.12 -52.05
C THR A 8 -37.83 29.13 -50.83
N ALA A 9 -38.02 28.17 -49.91
CA ALA A 9 -37.06 27.90 -48.85
C ALA A 9 -35.70 27.46 -49.48
N LYS A 10 -34.70 28.31 -49.40
CA LYS A 10 -33.32 27.91 -49.67
C LYS A 10 -32.86 27.01 -48.54
N ASP A 11 -32.67 25.74 -48.82
CA ASP A 11 -31.95 24.80 -47.97
C ASP A 11 -30.53 25.33 -47.75
N ASN A 12 -30.30 25.99 -46.63
CA ASN A 12 -28.95 26.26 -46.12
C ASN A 12 -28.36 24.91 -45.70
N LYS A 13 -27.64 24.26 -46.60
CA LYS A 13 -26.69 23.23 -46.24
C LYS A 13 -25.59 23.92 -45.46
N MET A 14 -25.70 23.94 -44.12
CA MET A 14 -24.58 24.25 -43.24
C MET A 14 -23.44 23.32 -43.59
N THR A 15 -22.33 23.85 -44.07
CA THR A 15 -21.12 23.10 -44.33
C THR A 15 -20.54 22.65 -42.99
N ALA A 16 -19.92 21.48 -42.94
CA ALA A 16 -19.37 20.86 -41.70
C ALA A 16 -18.34 21.75 -40.98
N THR A 17 -17.93 22.86 -41.59
CA THR A 17 -17.00 23.85 -41.02
C THR A 17 -17.69 24.87 -40.08
N GLU A 18 -19.00 25.06 -40.15
CA GLU A 18 -19.70 26.06 -39.35
C GLU A 18 -20.00 25.63 -37.90
N ASN A 19 -19.81 24.33 -37.59
CA ASN A 19 -19.97 23.78 -36.24
C ASN A 19 -18.62 23.44 -35.57
N MET A 20 -17.48 23.92 -36.09
CA MET A 20 -16.21 23.73 -35.43
C MET A 20 -16.08 24.69 -34.24
N VAL A 21 -16.01 24.14 -33.03
CA VAL A 21 -15.63 24.90 -31.85
C VAL A 21 -14.21 25.41 -32.07
N GLN A 22 -14.04 26.73 -32.10
CA GLN A 22 -12.71 27.32 -32.17
C GLN A 22 -12.00 27.09 -30.85
N VAL A 23 -11.05 26.15 -30.83
CA VAL A 23 -10.23 25.82 -29.67
C VAL A 23 -8.86 26.50 -29.87
N PHE A 24 -8.47 27.34 -28.92
CA PHE A 24 -7.12 27.86 -28.90
C PHE A 24 -6.13 26.73 -28.66
N ALA A 25 -5.09 26.62 -29.47
CA ALA A 25 -4.04 25.62 -29.28
C ALA A 25 -3.34 25.85 -27.93
N PRO A 26 -3.09 24.79 -27.15
CA PRO A 26 -2.17 24.90 -26.03
C PRO A 26 -0.81 25.37 -26.58
N THR A 27 -0.21 26.38 -25.95
CA THR A 27 0.95 27.09 -26.48
C THR A 27 2.17 26.20 -26.70
N ASP A 28 2.39 25.15 -25.85
CA ASP A 28 3.63 24.39 -25.89
C ASP A 28 3.46 22.88 -26.02
N LEU A 29 2.43 22.29 -25.40
CA LEU A 29 2.37 20.84 -25.23
C LEU A 29 0.94 20.32 -25.02
N ALA A 30 0.65 19.16 -25.63
CA ALA A 30 -0.44 18.28 -25.25
C ALA A 30 0.09 16.88 -24.97
N SER A 31 -0.60 16.10 -24.13
CA SER A 31 -0.21 14.73 -23.88
C SER A 31 -1.40 13.79 -23.82
N LYS A 32 -1.16 12.51 -24.12
CA LYS A 32 -2.18 11.46 -24.08
C LYS A 32 -1.55 10.12 -23.72
N ARG A 33 -2.25 9.37 -22.84
CA ARG A 33 -1.94 7.97 -22.61
C ARG A 33 -2.78 7.12 -23.57
N LEU A 34 -2.14 6.15 -24.25
CA LEU A 34 -2.79 5.27 -25.19
C LEU A 34 -2.42 3.82 -24.94
N LYS A 35 -3.35 2.89 -25.19
CA LYS A 35 -3.09 1.46 -25.13
C LYS A 35 -2.51 0.99 -26.48
N ILE A 36 -1.51 0.09 -26.42
CA ILE A 36 -0.99 -0.60 -27.59
C ILE A 36 -1.97 -1.70 -27.96
N THR A 37 -2.34 -1.79 -29.23
CA THR A 37 -3.25 -2.82 -29.70
C THR A 37 -2.45 -4.01 -30.23
N ASN A 38 -2.73 -5.20 -29.74
CA ASN A 38 -2.21 -6.44 -30.28
C ASN A 38 -3.16 -6.96 -31.36
N THR A 39 -2.65 -7.26 -32.54
CA THR A 39 -3.39 -7.81 -33.66
C THR A 39 -2.76 -9.12 -34.09
N ALA A 40 -3.45 -9.93 -34.92
CA ALA A 40 -2.89 -11.16 -35.49
C ALA A 40 -1.59 -10.91 -36.32
N LYS A 41 -1.40 -9.66 -36.81
CA LYS A 41 -0.21 -9.25 -37.59
C LYS A 41 0.91 -8.66 -36.75
N GLY A 42 0.69 -8.46 -35.41
CA GLY A 42 1.64 -7.87 -34.51
C GLY A 42 1.07 -6.64 -33.78
N ARG A 43 1.95 -5.91 -33.09
CA ARG A 43 1.58 -4.71 -32.32
C ARG A 43 1.25 -3.54 -33.24
N LYS A 44 0.32 -2.72 -32.80
CA LYS A 44 -0.14 -1.53 -33.51
C LYS A 44 -0.34 -0.37 -32.52
N ILE A 45 0.11 0.81 -32.89
CA ILE A 45 -0.15 2.06 -32.18
C ILE A 45 -1.00 2.94 -33.08
N GLN A 46 -2.11 3.45 -32.52
CA GLN A 46 -2.98 4.39 -33.16
C GLN A 46 -3.11 5.64 -32.28
N ILE A 47 -2.58 6.76 -32.77
CA ILE A 47 -2.67 8.07 -32.11
C ILE A 47 -3.82 8.81 -32.77
N SER A 48 -4.99 8.82 -32.13
CA SER A 48 -6.18 9.49 -32.59
C SER A 48 -6.51 10.63 -31.63
N SER A 49 -6.55 11.87 -32.17
CA SER A 49 -6.83 13.06 -31.34
C SER A 49 -7.25 14.23 -32.17
N ASN A 50 -8.26 14.97 -31.68
CA ASN A 50 -8.64 16.28 -32.25
C ASN A 50 -7.60 17.38 -31.95
N LEU A 51 -6.61 17.10 -31.14
CA LEU A 51 -5.51 18.04 -30.87
C LEU A 51 -4.43 18.02 -31.95
N LEU A 52 -4.34 16.94 -32.76
CA LEU A 52 -3.28 16.79 -33.77
C LEU A 52 -3.19 17.96 -34.75
N PRO A 53 -4.30 18.49 -35.32
CA PRO A 53 -4.24 19.63 -36.23
C PRO A 53 -3.66 20.91 -35.59
N LEU A 54 -3.89 21.10 -34.28
CA LEU A 54 -3.38 22.27 -33.53
C LEU A 54 -1.84 22.30 -33.46
N PHE A 55 -1.20 21.16 -33.69
CA PHE A 55 0.26 20.99 -33.68
C PHE A 55 0.85 20.71 -35.06
N GLY A 56 0.13 21.02 -36.14
CA GLY A 56 0.61 20.87 -37.51
C GLY A 56 0.40 19.48 -38.12
N PHE A 57 -0.22 18.54 -37.40
CA PHE A 57 -0.50 17.20 -37.91
C PHE A 57 -1.91 17.13 -38.52
N GLU A 58 -2.07 17.71 -39.70
CA GLU A 58 -3.34 17.74 -40.41
C GLU A 58 -3.50 16.53 -41.35
N LYS A 59 -4.72 16.29 -41.85
CA LYS A 59 -4.98 15.27 -42.88
C LYS A 59 -4.12 15.52 -44.12
N GLY A 60 -3.39 14.48 -44.52
CA GLY A 60 -2.50 14.53 -45.69
C GLY A 60 -1.07 14.92 -45.38
N THR A 61 -0.77 15.41 -44.17
CA THR A 61 0.58 15.78 -43.77
C THR A 61 1.52 14.57 -43.78
N PRO A 62 2.64 14.63 -44.51
CA PRO A 62 3.65 13.60 -44.46
C PRO A 62 4.48 13.67 -43.18
N VAL A 63 4.76 12.52 -42.56
CA VAL A 63 5.53 12.39 -41.33
C VAL A 63 6.56 11.27 -41.41
N VAL A 64 7.62 11.39 -40.62
CA VAL A 64 8.67 10.36 -40.48
C VAL A 64 8.75 9.89 -39.04
N GLU A 65 9.04 8.61 -38.86
CA GLU A 65 9.30 8.00 -37.56
C GLU A 65 10.80 7.82 -37.33
N GLU A 66 11.29 8.28 -36.18
CA GLU A 66 12.70 8.18 -35.81
C GLU A 66 12.87 7.56 -34.42
N PRO A 67 13.61 6.45 -34.28
CA PRO A 67 13.89 5.82 -33.00
C PRO A 67 14.65 6.76 -32.05
N LEU A 68 14.33 6.75 -30.75
CA LEU A 68 15.07 7.44 -29.70
C LEU A 68 16.11 6.53 -29.03
N GLY A 69 15.99 5.22 -29.20
CA GLY A 69 16.84 4.22 -28.61
C GLY A 69 16.06 2.99 -28.15
N GLU A 70 16.75 1.91 -27.81
CA GLU A 70 16.14 0.71 -27.29
C GLU A 70 15.38 0.98 -26.00
N GLY A 71 14.09 0.65 -25.97
CA GLY A 71 13.21 0.88 -24.82
C GLY A 71 12.92 2.36 -24.51
N GLN A 72 13.39 3.32 -25.31
CA GLN A 72 13.19 4.74 -25.07
C GLN A 72 12.04 5.36 -25.89
N GLY A 73 11.44 4.56 -26.77
CA GLY A 73 10.40 5.05 -27.67
C GLY A 73 10.93 5.65 -28.96
N TYR A 74 10.08 6.40 -29.64
CA TYR A 74 10.39 7.03 -30.92
C TYR A 74 9.70 8.39 -31.02
N LYS A 75 10.13 9.23 -31.97
CA LYS A 75 9.46 10.47 -32.32
C LYS A 75 8.86 10.39 -33.72
N ILE A 76 7.81 11.16 -33.94
CA ILE A 76 7.12 11.36 -35.21
C ILE A 76 7.22 12.84 -35.55
N MET A 77 7.82 13.18 -36.68
CA MET A 77 8.06 14.55 -37.09
C MET A 77 7.43 14.83 -38.44
N LEU A 78 7.08 16.10 -38.70
CA LEU A 78 6.70 16.55 -40.01
C LEU A 78 7.87 16.30 -41.00
N ALA A 79 7.56 15.83 -42.21
CA ALA A 79 8.56 15.46 -43.20
C ALA A 79 8.97 16.64 -44.11
N GLU A 80 8.78 17.88 -43.68
CA GLU A 80 9.14 19.08 -44.45
C GLU A 80 10.64 19.08 -44.81
N GLY A 81 10.93 19.10 -46.11
CA GLY A 81 12.32 19.17 -46.62
C GLY A 81 13.11 17.86 -46.51
N LEU A 82 12.51 16.76 -45.99
CA LEU A 82 13.17 15.46 -45.88
C LEU A 82 12.94 14.60 -47.16
N PRO A 83 13.89 13.73 -47.57
CA PRO A 83 13.67 12.82 -48.67
C PRO A 83 12.55 11.85 -48.31
N TYR A 84 11.57 11.70 -49.19
CA TYR A 84 10.31 10.92 -48.99
C TYR A 84 10.46 9.39 -48.81
N LYS A 85 11.64 8.84 -48.67
CA LYS A 85 11.87 7.45 -48.37
C LYS A 85 11.43 7.16 -46.93
N ASN A 86 10.38 6.34 -46.75
CA ASN A 86 9.79 5.92 -45.47
C ASN A 86 8.87 6.94 -44.77
N THR A 87 8.23 7.85 -45.53
CA THR A 87 7.20 8.73 -44.99
C THR A 87 5.88 7.97 -44.81
N LYS A 88 5.12 8.35 -43.76
CA LYS A 88 3.72 8.00 -43.54
C LYS A 88 2.88 9.25 -43.66
N ILE A 89 1.59 9.08 -43.81
CA ILE A 89 0.66 10.20 -43.98
C ILE A 89 -0.33 10.21 -42.82
N ILE A 90 -0.58 11.39 -42.26
CA ILE A 90 -1.67 11.63 -41.32
C ILE A 90 -2.98 11.51 -42.08
N TYR A 91 -3.92 10.74 -41.57
CA TYR A 91 -5.22 10.59 -42.20
C TYR A 91 -6.38 10.91 -41.26
N SER A 92 -7.60 10.94 -41.75
CA SER A 92 -8.80 11.25 -40.99
C SER A 92 -9.84 10.16 -41.17
N ARG A 93 -10.64 9.95 -40.14
CA ARG A 93 -11.86 9.14 -40.19
C ARG A 93 -13.09 10.02 -39.96
N THR A 94 -14.17 9.72 -40.65
CA THR A 94 -15.45 10.38 -40.50
C THR A 94 -16.42 9.42 -39.82
N TYR A 95 -16.98 9.85 -38.70
CA TYR A 95 -17.96 9.09 -37.94
C TYR A 95 -19.37 9.62 -38.19
N LYS A 96 -20.10 9.00 -39.07
CA LYS A 96 -21.48 9.40 -39.46
C LYS A 96 -22.45 9.56 -38.28
N ARG A 97 -22.21 8.87 -37.16
CA ARG A 97 -23.07 8.92 -35.97
C ARG A 97 -22.73 10.05 -34.98
N ARG A 98 -21.58 10.71 -35.14
CA ARG A 98 -21.17 11.84 -34.29
C ARG A 98 -21.67 13.14 -34.88
N LYS A 99 -22.72 13.73 -34.28
CA LYS A 99 -23.32 14.99 -34.77
C LYS A 99 -22.39 16.21 -34.60
N ASN A 100 -21.70 16.31 -33.48
CA ASN A 100 -20.93 17.51 -33.08
C ASN A 100 -19.44 17.48 -33.40
N ASN A 101 -18.86 16.31 -33.71
CA ASN A 101 -17.46 16.18 -34.12
C ASN A 101 -17.29 14.92 -34.96
N PRO A 102 -17.68 14.97 -36.24
CA PRO A 102 -17.65 13.80 -37.11
C PRO A 102 -16.24 13.43 -37.57
N LEU A 103 -15.29 14.36 -37.53
CA LEU A 103 -13.93 14.15 -38.03
C LEU A 103 -12.98 13.81 -36.88
N GLU A 104 -12.10 12.88 -37.13
CA GLU A 104 -11.03 12.50 -36.22
C GLU A 104 -9.73 12.35 -37.02
N VAL A 105 -8.72 13.13 -36.65
CA VAL A 105 -7.40 13.04 -37.25
C VAL A 105 -6.61 11.96 -36.52
N LEU A 106 -5.88 11.15 -37.27
CA LEU A 106 -5.14 10.04 -36.66
C LEU A 106 -3.85 9.69 -37.42
N PHE A 107 -2.88 9.22 -36.64
CA PHE A 107 -1.69 8.54 -37.11
C PHE A 107 -1.71 7.07 -36.65
N GLU A 108 -1.24 6.19 -37.51
CA GLU A 108 -1.21 4.75 -37.20
C GLU A 108 0.12 4.14 -37.65
N THR A 109 0.69 3.31 -36.80
CA THR A 109 1.87 2.52 -37.11
C THR A 109 1.75 1.07 -36.65
N ALA A 110 2.18 0.14 -37.51
CA ALA A 110 2.39 -1.26 -37.22
C ALA A 110 3.80 -1.69 -37.66
N SER A 111 4.73 -0.74 -37.78
CA SER A 111 6.10 -1.01 -38.20
C SER A 111 6.83 -1.82 -37.13
N LYS A 112 7.04 -3.10 -37.39
CA LYS A 112 7.81 -3.99 -36.50
C LYS A 112 9.20 -3.40 -36.23
N LYS A 113 9.87 -2.86 -37.27
CA LYS A 113 11.20 -2.26 -37.14
C LYS A 113 11.24 -1.17 -36.08
N ILE A 114 10.21 -0.30 -36.00
CA ILE A 114 10.15 0.78 -35.01
C ILE A 114 9.66 0.24 -33.65
N LEU A 115 8.53 -0.49 -33.65
CA LEU A 115 7.89 -0.89 -32.39
C LEU A 115 8.73 -1.89 -31.59
N ASP A 116 9.38 -2.86 -32.27
CA ASP A 116 10.12 -3.92 -31.58
C ASP A 116 11.50 -3.44 -31.10
N SER A 117 12.08 -2.43 -31.76
CA SER A 117 13.37 -1.83 -31.33
C SER A 117 13.22 -0.75 -30.26
N THR A 118 12.05 -0.10 -30.15
CA THR A 118 11.89 1.09 -29.30
C THR A 118 10.92 0.93 -28.15
N ILE A 119 9.97 -0.01 -28.26
CA ILE A 119 8.93 -0.27 -27.26
C ILE A 119 9.08 -1.70 -26.74
N PRO A 120 9.42 -1.92 -25.46
CA PRO A 120 9.52 -3.27 -24.89
C PRO A 120 8.27 -4.10 -25.13
N GLN A 121 8.44 -5.41 -25.33
CA GLN A 121 7.31 -6.32 -25.65
C GLN A 121 6.25 -6.36 -24.56
N TYR A 122 6.67 -6.18 -23.30
CA TYR A 122 5.78 -6.16 -22.14
C TYR A 122 5.06 -4.83 -21.92
N CYS A 123 5.31 -3.82 -22.74
CA CYS A 123 4.68 -2.51 -22.60
C CYS A 123 3.27 -2.52 -23.18
N GLU A 124 2.26 -2.26 -22.35
CA GLU A 124 0.86 -2.20 -22.78
C GLU A 124 0.40 -0.79 -23.14
N TYR A 125 1.01 0.19 -22.52
CA TYR A 125 0.63 1.60 -22.66
C TYR A 125 1.82 2.45 -23.07
N ILE A 126 1.51 3.47 -23.85
CA ILE A 126 2.45 4.52 -24.25
C ILE A 126 1.98 5.88 -23.74
N HIS A 127 2.93 6.75 -23.50
CA HIS A 127 2.70 8.17 -23.29
C HIS A 127 3.09 8.92 -24.55
N VAL A 128 2.12 9.62 -25.15
CA VAL A 128 2.34 10.46 -26.33
C VAL A 128 2.38 11.92 -25.88
N THR A 129 3.49 12.59 -26.14
CA THR A 129 3.64 14.03 -25.93
C THR A 129 3.64 14.71 -27.29
N ILE A 130 2.77 15.68 -27.52
CA ILE A 130 2.56 16.37 -28.77
C ILE A 130 3.06 17.81 -28.61
N ARG A 131 4.00 18.22 -29.46
CA ARG A 131 4.45 19.61 -29.63
C ARG A 131 4.29 20.00 -31.09
N PHE A 132 4.38 21.28 -31.40
CA PHE A 132 4.30 21.71 -32.79
C PHE A 132 5.38 21.00 -33.63
N GLY A 133 4.94 20.32 -34.68
CA GLY A 133 5.81 19.60 -35.61
C GLY A 133 6.40 18.28 -35.10
N VAL A 134 6.24 17.90 -33.84
CA VAL A 134 6.81 16.66 -33.29
C VAL A 134 5.92 15.99 -32.24
N MET A 135 5.77 14.66 -32.35
CA MET A 135 5.19 13.81 -31.31
C MET A 135 6.24 12.86 -30.75
N TYR A 136 6.36 12.78 -29.43
CA TYR A 136 7.19 11.81 -28.73
C TYR A 136 6.31 10.67 -28.22
N VAL A 137 6.65 9.45 -28.59
CA VAL A 137 5.95 8.23 -28.16
C VAL A 137 6.89 7.46 -27.23
N LYS A 138 6.60 7.46 -25.95
CA LYS A 138 7.43 6.79 -24.93
C LYS A 138 6.68 5.59 -24.33
N PRO A 139 7.35 4.44 -24.11
CA PRO A 139 6.76 3.33 -23.39
C PRO A 139 6.45 3.75 -21.94
N MET A 140 5.33 3.27 -21.42
CA MET A 140 5.02 3.40 -20.01
C MET A 140 5.44 2.14 -19.26
N ILE A 141 5.98 2.33 -18.06
CA ILE A 141 6.41 1.22 -17.22
C ILE A 141 5.18 0.39 -16.80
N ASN A 142 5.25 -0.91 -17.00
CA ASN A 142 4.31 -1.84 -16.39
C ASN A 142 4.80 -2.18 -14.99
N HIS A 143 4.27 -1.48 -13.99
CA HIS A 143 4.70 -1.63 -12.61
C HIS A 143 4.41 -3.04 -12.04
N VAL A 144 3.39 -3.74 -12.51
CA VAL A 144 3.13 -5.13 -12.08
C VAL A 144 4.27 -6.03 -12.55
N ALA A 145 4.64 -5.93 -13.82
CA ALA A 145 5.77 -6.70 -14.36
C ALA A 145 7.11 -6.34 -13.68
N GLU A 146 7.32 -5.07 -13.39
CA GLU A 146 8.52 -4.61 -12.66
C GLU A 146 8.60 -5.23 -11.26
N ARG A 147 7.48 -5.26 -10.52
CA ARG A 147 7.42 -5.87 -9.18
C ARG A 147 7.67 -7.38 -9.23
N ILE A 148 7.05 -8.10 -10.18
CA ILE A 148 7.29 -9.53 -10.37
C ILE A 148 8.76 -9.78 -10.73
N ALA A 149 9.33 -8.99 -11.64
CA ALA A 149 10.73 -9.11 -12.02
C ALA A 149 11.71 -8.84 -10.86
N LYS A 150 11.36 -7.94 -9.93
CA LYS A 150 12.15 -7.72 -8.70
C LYS A 150 12.27 -9.01 -7.90
N VAL A 151 11.16 -9.72 -7.64
CA VAL A 151 11.19 -10.98 -6.88
C VAL A 151 11.97 -12.07 -7.61
N MET A 152 11.78 -12.18 -8.93
CA MET A 152 12.49 -13.20 -9.76
C MET A 152 14.01 -13.00 -9.79
N LYS A 153 14.47 -11.76 -9.75
CA LYS A 153 15.90 -11.39 -9.85
C LYS A 153 16.58 -11.22 -8.50
N ALA A 154 15.83 -11.19 -7.40
CA ALA A 154 16.37 -10.97 -6.07
C ALA A 154 17.26 -12.14 -5.65
N ALA A 155 18.48 -11.86 -5.18
CA ALA A 155 19.34 -12.85 -4.55
C ALA A 155 18.73 -13.39 -3.25
N ASN A 156 18.06 -12.52 -2.49
CA ASN A 156 17.20 -12.87 -1.36
C ASN A 156 15.82 -12.23 -1.55
N PRO A 157 14.76 -12.99 -1.85
CA PRO A 157 13.41 -12.46 -2.00
C PRO A 157 12.68 -12.26 -0.66
N PHE A 158 13.25 -12.71 0.45
CA PHE A 158 12.70 -12.58 1.80
C PHE A 158 13.23 -11.33 2.49
N THR A 159 12.96 -10.17 1.91
CA THR A 159 13.37 -8.86 2.46
C THR A 159 12.16 -8.01 2.78
N MET A 160 12.23 -7.26 3.87
CA MET A 160 11.12 -6.50 4.43
C MET A 160 11.50 -5.04 4.70
N PHE A 161 10.57 -4.14 4.43
CA PHE A 161 10.54 -2.76 4.92
C PHE A 161 9.41 -2.66 5.93
N ALA A 162 9.72 -2.40 7.20
CA ALA A 162 8.74 -2.21 8.27
C ALA A 162 8.45 -0.72 8.47
N ALA A 163 7.18 -0.34 8.53
CA ALA A 163 6.76 1.02 8.81
C ALA A 163 5.81 1.06 10.02
N CYS A 164 5.97 2.08 10.87
CA CYS A 164 5.22 2.24 12.11
C CYS A 164 5.35 1.01 13.02
N SER A 165 6.59 0.59 13.26
CA SER A 165 6.95 -0.63 13.97
C SER A 165 7.98 -0.34 15.07
N SER A 166 7.63 -0.67 16.31
CA SER A 166 8.58 -0.60 17.44
C SER A 166 9.49 -1.84 17.53
N GLY A 167 9.50 -2.71 16.51
CA GLY A 167 10.44 -3.82 16.37
C GLY A 167 9.90 -5.21 16.72
N ILE A 168 8.76 -5.35 17.39
CA ILE A 168 8.23 -6.67 17.79
C ILE A 168 7.77 -7.48 16.57
N ASP A 169 7.05 -6.87 15.66
CA ASP A 169 6.66 -7.45 14.36
C ASP A 169 7.88 -7.73 13.47
N ALA A 170 8.85 -6.81 13.46
CA ALA A 170 10.10 -6.98 12.74
C ALA A 170 10.93 -8.16 13.29
N ALA A 171 10.98 -8.35 14.62
CA ALA A 171 11.64 -9.50 15.24
C ALA A 171 10.93 -10.81 14.89
N ALA A 172 9.59 -10.84 14.92
CA ALA A 172 8.82 -12.00 14.49
C ALA A 172 9.06 -12.33 13.01
N ALA A 173 9.17 -11.32 12.15
CA ALA A 173 9.50 -11.52 10.75
C ALA A 173 10.94 -12.04 10.55
N GLN A 174 11.90 -11.54 11.32
CA GLN A 174 13.27 -12.03 11.28
C GLN A 174 13.35 -13.49 11.72
N GLU A 175 12.64 -13.88 12.77
CA GLU A 175 12.54 -15.28 13.22
C GLU A 175 11.86 -16.18 12.18
N ALA A 176 10.88 -15.67 11.43
CA ALA A 176 10.26 -16.36 10.29
C ALA A 176 11.19 -16.47 9.06
N GLY A 177 12.37 -15.84 9.11
CA GLY A 177 13.42 -15.92 8.09
C GLY A 177 13.35 -14.82 7.05
N PHE A 178 12.73 -13.68 7.34
CA PHE A 178 12.87 -12.45 6.57
C PHE A 178 14.07 -11.64 7.07
N LYS A 179 14.74 -10.96 6.16
CA LYS A 179 15.70 -9.93 6.47
C LYS A 179 15.01 -8.59 6.49
N VAL A 180 14.94 -7.94 7.62
CA VAL A 180 14.37 -6.59 7.72
C VAL A 180 15.44 -5.59 7.25
N GLU A 181 15.32 -5.10 6.03
CA GLU A 181 16.29 -4.17 5.46
C GLU A 181 16.08 -2.74 5.93
N SER A 182 14.84 -2.32 6.12
CA SER A 182 14.52 -0.93 6.43
C SER A 182 13.43 -0.82 7.49
N LEU A 183 13.55 0.18 8.34
CA LEU A 183 12.58 0.58 9.34
C LEU A 183 12.25 2.06 9.16
N LEU A 184 10.97 2.40 9.09
CA LEU A 184 10.44 3.76 9.23
C LEU A 184 9.60 3.80 10.50
N GLU A 185 10.08 4.50 11.52
CA GLU A 185 9.40 4.56 12.81
C GLU A 185 9.58 5.93 13.45
N TYR A 186 8.51 6.45 13.97
CA TYR A 186 8.48 7.72 14.68
C TYR A 186 7.39 7.70 15.75
N ARG A 187 7.75 7.95 17.00
CA ARG A 187 6.79 8.12 18.07
C ARG A 187 6.41 9.59 18.15
N PRO A 188 5.15 9.98 17.85
CA PRO A 188 4.72 11.37 18.01
C PRO A 188 4.87 11.85 19.46
N THR A 189 5.26 13.12 19.61
CA THR A 189 5.34 13.75 20.95
C THR A 189 3.95 13.86 21.55
N GLU A 190 3.77 13.33 22.76
CA GLU A 190 2.54 13.44 23.53
C GLU A 190 2.64 14.60 24.55
N LYS A 191 1.49 15.19 24.93
CA LYS A 191 1.43 16.30 25.93
C LYS A 191 2.07 15.97 27.28
N ARG A 192 2.19 14.69 27.62
CA ARG A 192 2.83 14.19 28.86
C ARG A 192 4.35 14.08 28.77
N ASP A 193 4.91 14.14 27.59
CA ASP A 193 6.35 13.95 27.40
C ASP A 193 7.12 15.17 27.92
N LYS A 194 8.06 14.91 28.81
CA LYS A 194 8.93 15.95 29.42
C LYS A 194 10.24 16.16 28.66
N ARG A 195 10.50 15.32 27.65
CA ARG A 195 11.68 15.34 26.79
C ARG A 195 11.33 14.75 25.42
N ASP A 196 12.23 14.85 24.47
CA ASP A 196 12.09 14.17 23.18
C ASP A 196 12.14 12.65 23.40
N LEU A 197 11.10 11.96 22.92
CA LEU A 197 10.92 10.50 22.98
C LEU A 197 10.59 9.94 21.59
N THR A 198 10.84 10.69 20.54
CA THR A 198 10.50 10.32 19.15
C THR A 198 11.23 9.09 18.65
N GLU A 199 12.43 8.82 19.19
CA GLU A 199 13.25 7.66 18.85
C GLU A 199 12.89 6.38 19.62
N THR A 200 11.90 6.40 20.51
CA THR A 200 11.60 5.25 21.39
C THR A 200 11.38 3.94 20.64
N GLY A 201 10.57 3.96 19.59
CA GLY A 201 10.32 2.76 18.76
C GLY A 201 11.57 2.31 18.00
N VAL A 202 12.35 3.26 17.49
CA VAL A 202 13.62 2.99 16.81
C VAL A 202 14.61 2.31 17.75
N VAL A 203 14.79 2.85 18.98
CA VAL A 203 15.71 2.27 19.99
C VAL A 203 15.29 0.85 20.35
N SER A 204 13.99 0.60 20.51
CA SER A 204 13.48 -0.76 20.72
C SER A 204 13.82 -1.68 19.54
N ALA A 205 13.56 -1.24 18.31
CA ALA A 205 13.79 -2.06 17.13
C ALA A 205 15.28 -2.40 16.91
N ILE A 206 16.19 -1.41 16.96
CA ILE A 206 17.62 -1.63 16.72
C ILE A 206 18.29 -2.48 17.83
N SER A 207 17.68 -2.55 19.02
CA SER A 207 18.15 -3.41 20.10
C SER A 207 17.82 -4.89 19.89
N ASN A 208 16.95 -5.22 18.92
CA ASN A 208 16.40 -6.56 18.74
C ASN A 208 16.49 -7.08 17.29
N VAL A 209 16.61 -6.20 16.31
CA VAL A 209 16.54 -6.53 14.89
C VAL A 209 17.74 -5.95 14.16
N GLN A 210 18.36 -6.77 13.30
CA GLN A 210 19.41 -6.28 12.40
C GLN A 210 18.80 -5.52 11.23
N LEU A 211 19.09 -4.22 11.14
CA LEU A 211 18.58 -3.31 10.13
C LEU A 211 19.72 -2.75 9.26
N SER A 212 19.42 -2.54 7.96
CA SER A 212 20.34 -1.83 7.06
C SER A 212 20.06 -0.32 7.02
N HIS A 213 18.80 0.07 7.10
CA HIS A 213 18.36 1.48 7.08
C HIS A 213 17.38 1.72 8.21
N VAL A 214 17.54 2.85 8.88
CA VAL A 214 16.61 3.33 9.92
C VAL A 214 16.24 4.78 9.59
N PHE A 215 14.95 5.03 9.51
CA PHE A 215 14.36 6.34 9.27
C PHE A 215 13.53 6.70 10.50
N ASN A 216 14.04 7.61 11.34
CA ASN A 216 13.26 8.16 12.46
C ASN A 216 12.53 9.40 11.99
N GLU A 217 11.53 9.19 11.15
CA GLU A 217 10.78 10.25 10.49
C GLU A 217 9.28 9.95 10.54
N ASP A 218 8.46 10.99 10.69
CA ASP A 218 7.02 10.89 10.60
C ASP A 218 6.61 10.46 9.18
N ILE A 219 5.81 9.40 9.09
CA ILE A 219 5.32 8.86 7.82
C ILE A 219 4.58 9.91 6.98
N THR A 220 3.94 10.89 7.63
CA THR A 220 3.20 11.98 6.97
C THR A 220 4.12 13.01 6.32
N GLN A 221 5.37 13.09 6.77
CA GLN A 221 6.33 14.12 6.33
C GLN A 221 7.53 13.56 5.56
N VAL A 222 7.79 12.24 5.67
CA VAL A 222 8.95 11.62 5.04
C VAL A 222 8.94 11.78 3.52
N SER A 223 10.11 12.11 2.94
CA SER A 223 10.29 12.21 1.50
C SER A 223 10.36 10.82 0.85
N THR A 224 9.38 10.51 0.02
CA THR A 224 9.37 9.23 -0.72
C THR A 224 10.48 9.14 -1.76
N GLU A 225 10.95 10.27 -2.30
CA GLU A 225 12.11 10.36 -3.17
C GLU A 225 13.39 9.97 -2.42
N TYR A 226 13.55 10.48 -1.21
CA TYR A 226 14.66 10.15 -0.34
C TYR A 226 14.65 8.67 0.05
N LEU A 227 13.50 8.14 0.49
CA LEU A 227 13.36 6.71 0.79
C LEU A 227 13.74 5.84 -0.41
N LYS A 228 13.26 6.18 -1.62
CA LYS A 228 13.60 5.45 -2.85
C LYS A 228 15.09 5.50 -3.15
N TRP A 229 15.72 6.64 -2.98
CA TRP A 229 17.17 6.81 -3.18
C TRP A 229 17.96 6.01 -2.14
N ALA A 230 17.62 6.12 -0.86
CA ALA A 230 18.34 5.47 0.23
C ALA A 230 18.26 3.94 0.18
N THR A 231 17.12 3.37 -0.27
CA THR A 231 16.87 1.92 -0.30
C THR A 231 17.18 1.25 -1.63
N LYS A 232 17.70 1.99 -2.63
CA LYS A 232 17.88 1.49 -4.01
C LYS A 232 18.78 0.24 -4.11
N ASP A 233 19.82 0.17 -3.28
CA ASP A 233 20.83 -0.90 -3.31
C ASP A 233 20.42 -2.13 -2.47
N LYS A 234 19.42 -1.98 -1.59
CA LYS A 234 18.83 -3.04 -0.76
C LYS A 234 17.30 -2.96 -0.81
N PRO A 235 16.68 -3.23 -1.96
CA PRO A 235 15.25 -3.13 -2.11
C PRO A 235 14.53 -4.23 -1.32
N SER A 236 13.45 -3.86 -0.65
CA SER A 236 12.58 -4.80 0.05
C SER A 236 11.48 -5.33 -0.86
N MET A 237 11.10 -6.61 -0.68
CA MET A 237 10.04 -7.27 -1.44
C MET A 237 8.69 -7.19 -0.73
N LEU A 238 8.69 -7.13 0.58
CA LEU A 238 7.52 -6.98 1.43
C LEU A 238 7.56 -5.61 2.13
N PHE A 239 6.50 -4.83 2.03
CA PHE A 239 6.25 -3.67 2.87
C PHE A 239 5.24 -4.04 3.94
N THR A 240 5.57 -3.85 5.20
CA THR A 240 4.64 -4.03 6.31
C THR A 240 4.36 -2.70 6.97
N ILE A 241 3.12 -2.49 7.39
CA ILE A 241 2.70 -1.26 8.03
C ILE A 241 1.63 -1.53 9.09
N SER A 242 1.88 -1.02 10.30
CA SER A 242 0.94 -1.04 11.43
C SER A 242 0.59 0.40 11.80
N LEU A 243 -0.42 0.95 11.11
CA LEU A 243 -0.84 2.34 11.30
C LEU A 243 -1.35 2.58 12.72
N GLN A 244 -1.19 3.79 13.22
CA GLN A 244 -1.74 4.17 14.52
C GLN A 244 -3.26 3.93 14.55
N CYS A 245 -3.74 3.24 15.59
CA CYS A 245 -5.10 2.72 15.61
C CYS A 245 -6.11 3.57 16.38
N ASP A 246 -5.69 4.69 16.97
CA ASP A 246 -6.49 5.44 17.95
C ASP A 246 -7.86 5.86 17.38
N ASP A 247 -7.89 6.37 16.14
CA ASP A 247 -9.13 6.87 15.53
C ASP A 247 -10.01 5.76 14.93
N PHE A 248 -9.45 4.58 14.68
CA PHE A 248 -10.23 3.39 14.26
C PHE A 248 -10.74 2.59 15.45
N SER A 249 -10.11 2.73 16.61
CA SER A 249 -10.43 1.95 17.81
C SER A 249 -11.80 2.33 18.40
N ASN A 250 -12.50 1.31 18.95
CA ASN A 250 -13.72 1.53 19.75
C ASN A 250 -13.41 2.06 21.16
N VAL A 251 -12.15 2.11 21.57
CA VAL A 251 -11.73 2.63 22.89
C VAL A 251 -11.82 4.15 22.95
N LYS A 252 -11.51 4.85 21.84
CA LYS A 252 -11.64 6.31 21.73
C LYS A 252 -13.11 6.67 21.44
N SER A 253 -13.70 7.53 22.27
CA SER A 253 -15.09 7.98 22.06
C SER A 253 -15.24 8.83 20.79
N ASN A 254 -16.45 8.86 20.20
CA ASN A 254 -16.72 9.65 19.00
C ASN A 254 -16.42 11.13 19.18
N ASN A 255 -16.79 11.74 20.33
CA ASN A 255 -16.48 13.14 20.61
C ASN A 255 -14.97 13.44 20.61
N LEU A 256 -14.14 12.47 21.05
CA LEU A 256 -12.68 12.63 21.01
C LEU A 256 -12.12 12.45 19.60
N LYS A 257 -12.76 11.63 18.76
CA LYS A 257 -12.41 11.48 17.34
C LYS A 257 -12.72 12.78 16.59
N GLU A 258 -13.94 13.29 16.71
CA GLU A 258 -14.37 14.57 16.13
C GLU A 258 -13.44 15.73 16.55
N LYS A 259 -13.06 15.76 17.84
CA LYS A 259 -12.11 16.76 18.34
C LYS A 259 -10.73 16.62 17.68
N SER A 260 -10.23 15.38 17.52
CA SER A 260 -8.92 15.16 16.85
C SER A 260 -8.95 15.52 15.38
N GLU A 261 -10.08 15.37 14.70
CA GLU A 261 -10.26 15.85 13.33
C GLU A 261 -10.26 17.39 13.27
N ALA A 262 -10.96 18.03 14.20
CA ALA A 262 -11.06 19.49 14.26
C ALA A 262 -9.72 20.18 14.60
N ASP A 263 -8.88 19.59 15.44
CA ASP A 263 -7.57 20.11 15.81
C ASP A 263 -6.41 19.52 14.96
N LEU A 264 -6.72 18.79 13.90
CA LEU A 264 -5.78 18.16 12.97
C LEU A 264 -4.80 17.17 13.62
N SER A 265 -5.17 16.58 14.75
CA SER A 265 -4.39 15.54 15.43
C SER A 265 -4.89 14.12 15.12
N SER A 266 -5.82 13.98 14.18
CA SER A 266 -6.32 12.69 13.71
C SER A 266 -5.21 11.95 12.92
N THR A 267 -5.22 10.63 13.04
CA THR A 267 -4.26 9.73 12.35
C THR A 267 -4.91 8.94 11.22
N LEU A 268 -6.14 9.30 10.85
CA LEU A 268 -6.90 8.61 9.79
C LEU A 268 -6.21 8.69 8.42
N ASP A 269 -5.55 9.80 8.15
CA ASP A 269 -4.88 10.10 6.87
C ASP A 269 -3.53 9.40 6.69
N MET A 270 -2.90 8.87 7.75
CA MET A 270 -1.63 8.10 7.65
C MET A 270 -1.70 6.96 6.63
N ALA A 271 -2.89 6.40 6.36
CA ALA A 271 -3.09 5.40 5.32
C ALA A 271 -2.78 5.96 3.91
N ILE A 272 -3.03 7.24 3.66
CA ILE A 272 -2.70 7.90 2.39
C ILE A 272 -1.19 7.96 2.21
N ASP A 273 -0.46 8.27 3.28
CA ASP A 273 1.00 8.34 3.26
C ASP A 273 1.64 6.96 3.06
N GLY A 274 1.07 5.93 3.70
CA GLY A 274 1.43 4.54 3.41
C GLY A 274 1.27 4.18 1.94
N LEU A 275 0.15 4.55 1.31
CA LEU A 275 -0.08 4.36 -0.12
C LEU A 275 0.91 5.16 -0.99
N ARG A 276 1.28 6.39 -0.59
CA ARG A 276 2.29 7.22 -1.26
C ARG A 276 3.65 6.52 -1.30
N ILE A 277 4.07 5.93 -0.19
CA ILE A 277 5.31 5.16 -0.09
C ILE A 277 5.24 3.92 -0.99
N ILE A 278 4.15 3.15 -0.94
CA ILE A 278 3.95 1.96 -1.78
C ILE A 278 3.99 2.33 -3.26
N GLU A 279 3.32 3.40 -3.66
CA GLU A 279 3.30 3.88 -5.06
C GLU A 279 4.67 4.32 -5.55
N LYS A 280 5.51 4.90 -4.67
CA LYS A 280 6.84 5.37 -5.03
C LYS A 280 7.89 4.26 -5.07
N LEU A 281 7.91 3.38 -4.08
CA LEU A 281 8.93 2.35 -3.94
C LEU A 281 8.60 1.06 -4.70
N GLN A 282 7.32 0.88 -5.08
CA GLN A 282 6.88 -0.25 -5.90
C GLN A 282 7.24 -1.61 -5.28
N PHE A 283 6.77 -1.84 -4.05
CA PHE A 283 6.94 -3.13 -3.38
C PHE A 283 6.12 -4.23 -4.06
N PRO A 284 6.66 -5.44 -4.27
CA PRO A 284 5.90 -6.58 -4.81
C PRO A 284 4.72 -7.02 -3.93
N MET A 285 4.88 -6.90 -2.62
CA MET A 285 3.89 -7.31 -1.61
C MET A 285 3.75 -6.26 -0.52
N VAL A 286 2.55 -6.18 0.04
CA VAL A 286 2.19 -5.24 1.11
C VAL A 286 1.36 -5.97 2.15
N LEU A 287 1.68 -5.82 3.42
CA LEU A 287 0.89 -6.30 4.56
C LEU A 287 0.54 -5.12 5.46
N LEU A 288 -0.74 -4.87 5.67
CA LEU A 288 -1.23 -3.92 6.66
C LEU A 288 -1.85 -4.69 7.82
N GLU A 289 -1.50 -4.29 9.04
CA GLU A 289 -2.16 -4.68 10.28
C GLU A 289 -2.94 -3.50 10.86
N GLN A 290 -4.14 -3.77 11.38
CA GLN A 290 -4.97 -2.75 12.01
C GLN A 290 -6.02 -3.37 12.95
N VAL A 291 -6.68 -2.55 13.77
CA VAL A 291 -7.83 -3.00 14.57
C VAL A 291 -9.02 -3.38 13.68
N ALA A 292 -9.84 -4.32 14.17
CA ALA A 292 -10.94 -4.90 13.39
C ALA A 292 -11.94 -3.88 12.77
N PRO A 293 -12.25 -2.73 13.37
CA PRO A 293 -13.15 -1.74 12.76
C PRO A 293 -12.62 -1.10 11.48
N PHE A 294 -11.29 -1.07 11.27
CA PHE A 294 -10.69 -0.55 10.03
C PHE A 294 -11.25 -1.22 8.78
N ALA A 295 -11.54 -2.53 8.85
CA ALA A 295 -12.06 -3.31 7.72
C ALA A 295 -13.32 -2.70 7.07
N ASN A 296 -14.18 -2.08 7.88
CA ASN A 296 -15.46 -1.53 7.44
C ASN A 296 -15.41 0.00 7.26
N SER A 297 -14.27 0.64 7.56
CA SER A 297 -14.09 2.08 7.42
C SER A 297 -13.99 2.49 5.95
N GLU A 298 -14.25 3.76 5.66
CA GLU A 298 -14.06 4.31 4.31
C GLU A 298 -12.59 4.31 3.92
N ILE A 299 -11.70 4.55 4.87
CA ILE A 299 -10.25 4.50 4.67
C ILE A 299 -9.80 3.08 4.29
N GLY A 300 -10.33 2.05 4.97
CA GLY A 300 -10.04 0.65 4.63
C GLY A 300 -10.51 0.27 3.22
N ARG A 301 -11.69 0.74 2.81
CA ARG A 301 -12.20 0.54 1.44
C ARG A 301 -11.36 1.29 0.40
N MET A 302 -10.95 2.52 0.70
CA MET A 302 -10.07 3.32 -0.16
C MET A 302 -8.70 2.64 -0.32
N TRP A 303 -8.11 2.15 0.78
CA TRP A 303 -6.85 1.40 0.80
C TRP A 303 -6.90 0.21 -0.16
N ASP A 304 -7.88 -0.68 0.00
CA ASP A 304 -8.06 -1.86 -0.86
C ASP A 304 -8.25 -1.47 -2.33
N LEU A 305 -9.15 -0.51 -2.61
CA LEU A 305 -9.43 -0.05 -3.96
C LEU A 305 -8.18 0.52 -4.64
N ARG A 306 -7.36 1.31 -3.90
CA ARG A 306 -6.14 1.91 -4.45
C ARG A 306 -5.11 0.84 -4.82
N LEU A 307 -4.88 -0.14 -3.95
CA LEU A 307 -3.96 -1.24 -4.21
C LEU A 307 -4.41 -2.08 -5.40
N ARG A 308 -5.70 -2.41 -5.51
CA ARG A 308 -6.22 -3.10 -6.70
C ARG A 308 -6.04 -2.29 -7.98
N LYS A 309 -6.25 -0.97 -7.95
CA LYS A 309 -5.96 -0.08 -9.10
C LYS A 309 -4.47 0.00 -9.44
N MET A 310 -3.59 -0.24 -8.49
CA MET A 310 -2.15 -0.37 -8.70
C MET A 310 -1.74 -1.76 -9.23
N GLY A 311 -2.69 -2.67 -9.43
CA GLY A 311 -2.49 -4.01 -9.99
C GLY A 311 -2.14 -5.10 -8.97
N TYR A 312 -2.40 -4.88 -7.69
CA TYR A 312 -2.30 -5.94 -6.67
C TYR A 312 -3.56 -6.81 -6.66
N LYS A 313 -3.38 -8.10 -6.36
CA LYS A 313 -4.42 -8.96 -5.81
C LYS A 313 -4.47 -8.73 -4.31
N THR A 314 -5.65 -8.57 -3.74
CA THR A 314 -5.83 -8.27 -2.32
C THR A 314 -6.58 -9.37 -1.59
N PHE A 315 -6.16 -9.64 -0.37
CA PHE A 315 -6.73 -10.60 0.57
C PHE A 315 -6.89 -9.91 1.92
N SER A 316 -8.00 -10.10 2.58
CA SER A 316 -8.22 -9.49 3.90
C SER A 316 -8.96 -10.42 4.83
N GLN A 317 -8.56 -10.43 6.11
CA GLN A 317 -9.16 -11.26 7.13
C GLN A 317 -9.05 -10.61 8.51
N LYS A 318 -10.08 -10.81 9.34
CA LYS A 318 -9.99 -10.57 10.77
C LYS A 318 -9.54 -11.88 11.42
N ILE A 319 -8.44 -11.82 12.14
CA ILE A 319 -7.83 -13.01 12.76
C ILE A 319 -7.78 -12.81 14.27
N ASP A 320 -8.19 -13.83 15.01
CA ASP A 320 -8.09 -13.89 16.46
C ASP A 320 -6.77 -14.58 16.82
N ALA A 321 -5.94 -13.95 17.64
CA ALA A 321 -4.67 -14.52 18.06
C ALA A 321 -4.80 -15.89 18.71
N ARG A 322 -5.90 -16.13 19.43
CA ARG A 322 -6.18 -17.40 20.11
C ARG A 322 -6.28 -18.61 19.18
N ASP A 323 -6.56 -18.39 17.91
CA ASP A 323 -6.62 -19.42 16.88
C ASP A 323 -5.26 -19.69 16.22
N HIS A 324 -4.18 -19.06 16.75
CA HIS A 324 -2.81 -19.13 16.22
C HIS A 324 -1.76 -19.10 17.34
N ASP A 325 -1.90 -19.96 18.32
CA ASP A 325 -1.02 -20.12 19.50
C ASP A 325 -0.96 -18.88 20.40
N GLY A 326 -1.80 -17.87 20.20
CA GLY A 326 -1.84 -16.68 21.02
C GLY A 326 -2.60 -16.88 22.32
N LEU A 327 -2.11 -16.27 23.40
CA LEU A 327 -2.74 -16.32 24.72
C LEU A 327 -3.67 -15.12 24.99
N THR A 328 -3.75 -14.16 24.07
CA THR A 328 -4.59 -12.97 24.22
C THR A 328 -5.82 -12.98 23.34
N SER A 329 -6.92 -12.41 23.81
CA SER A 329 -8.13 -12.19 23.01
C SER A 329 -7.94 -11.02 22.02
N ARG A 330 -6.83 -11.05 21.25
CA ARG A 330 -6.43 -9.97 20.34
C ARG A 330 -6.91 -10.25 18.93
N VAL A 331 -8.03 -9.66 18.55
CA VAL A 331 -8.53 -9.71 17.17
C VAL A 331 -7.95 -8.54 16.38
N ARG A 332 -7.33 -8.85 15.22
CA ARG A 332 -6.78 -7.85 14.31
C ARG A 332 -7.26 -8.08 12.88
N PHE A 333 -7.35 -7.01 12.15
CA PHE A 333 -7.56 -7.01 10.71
C PHE A 333 -6.23 -6.99 10.01
N PHE A 334 -6.04 -7.96 9.12
CA PHE A 334 -4.90 -8.03 8.23
C PHE A 334 -5.36 -7.87 6.79
N HIS A 335 -4.61 -7.07 6.04
CA HIS A 335 -4.81 -6.88 4.62
C HIS A 335 -3.50 -7.16 3.90
N PHE A 336 -3.47 -8.24 3.14
CA PHE A 336 -2.33 -8.62 2.32
C PHE A 336 -2.61 -8.31 0.85
N ALA A 337 -1.64 -7.69 0.17
CA ALA A 337 -1.70 -7.37 -1.24
C ALA A 337 -0.43 -7.88 -1.94
N THR A 338 -0.58 -8.54 -3.08
CA THR A 338 0.52 -9.12 -3.84
C THR A 338 0.37 -8.94 -5.34
N THR A 339 1.47 -8.74 -6.04
CA THR A 339 1.52 -8.79 -7.51
C THR A 339 1.93 -10.16 -8.04
N LEU A 340 2.34 -11.07 -7.17
CA LEU A 340 2.69 -12.43 -7.57
C LEU A 340 1.43 -13.18 -8.05
N PRO A 341 1.53 -13.95 -9.12
CA PRO A 341 0.37 -14.61 -9.75
C PRO A 341 -0.15 -15.82 -8.96
N THR A 342 0.66 -16.39 -8.09
CA THR A 342 0.29 -17.52 -7.23
C THR A 342 -0.84 -17.16 -6.27
N GLU A 343 -1.53 -18.16 -5.77
CA GLU A 343 -2.58 -18.00 -4.76
C GLU A 343 -1.94 -17.82 -3.38
N PHE A 344 -2.57 -16.98 -2.54
CA PHE A 344 -2.15 -16.79 -1.16
C PHE A 344 -3.14 -17.46 -0.21
N PHE A 345 -2.62 -18.13 0.80
CA PHE A 345 -3.38 -18.77 1.86
C PHE A 345 -3.00 -18.18 3.21
N TRP A 346 -4.00 -17.84 4.00
CA TRP A 346 -3.82 -17.43 5.38
C TRP A 346 -3.23 -18.58 6.21
N PRO A 347 -2.57 -18.30 7.36
CA PRO A 347 -2.06 -19.35 8.23
C PRO A 347 -3.20 -20.26 8.70
N GLU A 348 -2.91 -21.54 8.80
CA GLU A 348 -3.85 -22.51 9.35
C GLU A 348 -4.10 -22.23 10.82
N GLN A 349 -5.32 -22.47 11.28
CA GLN A 349 -5.69 -22.33 12.68
C GLN A 349 -5.06 -23.45 13.52
N THR A 350 -4.63 -23.11 14.72
CA THR A 350 -4.18 -24.05 15.74
C THR A 350 -5.27 -24.27 16.78
N GLU A 351 -5.12 -25.29 17.60
CA GLU A 351 -5.98 -25.47 18.76
C GLU A 351 -5.75 -24.37 19.78
N ARG A 352 -6.84 -23.80 20.29
CA ARG A 352 -6.76 -22.80 21.35
C ARG A 352 -6.15 -23.39 22.61
N ASN A 353 -5.44 -22.56 23.37
CA ASN A 353 -4.89 -22.96 24.66
C ASN A 353 -5.96 -23.54 25.59
N GLN A 354 -5.67 -24.71 26.17
CA GLN A 354 -6.55 -25.46 27.09
C GLN A 354 -6.03 -25.42 28.53
N THR A 355 -4.84 -24.87 28.75
CA THR A 355 -4.23 -24.79 30.09
C THR A 355 -4.45 -23.40 30.67
N PRO A 356 -4.96 -23.26 31.91
CA PRO A 356 -5.08 -21.97 32.54
C PRO A 356 -3.76 -21.19 32.55
N ILE A 357 -3.80 -19.92 32.14
CA ILE A 357 -2.65 -18.99 32.16
C ILE A 357 -2.05 -18.92 33.56
N TRP A 358 -2.91 -18.99 34.58
CA TRP A 358 -2.52 -18.96 35.97
C TRP A 358 -1.49 -20.04 36.31
N GLU A 359 -1.76 -21.29 35.91
CA GLU A 359 -0.88 -22.42 36.20
C GLU A 359 0.47 -22.29 35.49
N THR A 360 0.50 -21.70 34.30
CA THR A 360 1.71 -21.63 33.45
C THR A 360 2.60 -20.45 33.82
N PHE A 361 2.02 -19.28 34.12
CA PHE A 361 2.79 -18.03 34.16
C PHE A 361 2.65 -17.24 35.47
N ILE A 362 1.63 -17.52 36.30
CA ILE A 362 1.26 -16.64 37.41
C ILE A 362 1.49 -17.29 38.77
N LYS A 363 1.07 -18.53 38.97
CA LYS A 363 1.00 -19.23 40.26
C LYS A 363 2.29 -19.12 41.07
N ASP A 364 3.40 -19.50 40.47
CA ASP A 364 4.71 -19.54 41.16
C ASP A 364 5.31 -18.14 41.39
N ARG A 365 4.75 -17.11 40.73
CA ARG A 365 5.20 -15.72 40.76
C ARG A 365 4.20 -14.77 41.38
N ILE A 366 3.11 -15.28 41.94
CA ILE A 366 1.98 -14.44 42.39
C ILE A 366 2.43 -13.35 43.39
N GLN A 367 3.40 -13.65 44.28
CA GLN A 367 3.91 -12.72 45.27
C GLN A 367 4.83 -11.64 44.70
N ASP A 368 5.36 -11.85 43.48
CA ASP A 368 6.23 -10.87 42.80
C ASP A 368 5.41 -9.72 42.22
N PHE A 369 4.11 -9.96 41.94
CA PHE A 369 3.24 -8.95 41.38
C PHE A 369 2.73 -7.97 42.45
N ARG A 370 2.87 -6.69 42.15
CA ARG A 370 2.48 -5.61 43.05
C ARG A 370 0.97 -5.60 43.34
N ASP A 371 0.58 -5.64 44.63
CA ASP A 371 -0.82 -5.45 45.04
C ASP A 371 -1.26 -4.00 44.75
N ILE A 372 -2.39 -3.89 44.04
CA ILE A 372 -3.00 -2.61 43.64
C ILE A 372 -4.48 -2.53 44.05
N THR A 373 -4.96 -3.47 44.86
CA THR A 373 -6.36 -3.64 45.26
C THR A 373 -6.99 -2.33 45.76
N ASN A 374 -6.26 -1.59 46.58
CA ASN A 374 -6.77 -0.41 47.23
C ASN A 374 -6.59 0.91 46.46
N THR A 375 -6.06 0.86 45.22
CA THR A 375 -5.90 2.06 44.41
C THR A 375 -7.23 2.60 43.90
N SER A 376 -7.34 3.93 43.75
CA SER A 376 -8.56 4.59 43.29
C SER A 376 -8.99 4.13 41.88
N SER A 377 -8.04 3.85 41.01
CA SER A 377 -8.30 3.33 39.66
C SER A 377 -8.94 1.95 39.68
N MET A 378 -8.49 1.05 40.58
CA MET A 378 -9.05 -0.31 40.67
C MET A 378 -10.44 -0.28 41.33
N LYS A 379 -10.64 0.50 42.39
CA LYS A 379 -11.97 0.72 42.96
C LYS A 379 -12.97 1.22 41.93
N LYS A 380 -12.58 2.23 41.16
CA LYS A 380 -13.40 2.73 40.04
C LYS A 380 -13.60 1.67 38.93
N GLY A 381 -12.58 0.89 38.63
CA GLY A 381 -12.65 -0.20 37.64
C GLY A 381 -13.65 -1.28 38.01
N ILE A 382 -13.71 -1.66 39.27
CA ILE A 382 -14.69 -2.61 39.83
C ILE A 382 -16.09 -2.02 39.77
N GLU A 383 -16.28 -0.80 40.34
CA GLU A 383 -17.58 -0.12 40.36
C GLU A 383 -18.21 0.07 38.99
N THR A 384 -17.39 0.35 37.98
CA THR A 384 -17.84 0.57 36.59
C THR A 384 -17.83 -0.67 35.71
N GLY A 385 -17.41 -1.83 36.23
CA GLY A 385 -17.27 -3.06 35.47
C GLY A 385 -16.23 -3.01 34.35
N ARG A 386 -15.27 -2.09 34.43
CA ARG A 386 -14.25 -1.86 33.38
C ARG A 386 -12.97 -2.65 33.59
N ILE A 387 -12.78 -3.22 34.79
CA ILE A 387 -11.62 -4.04 35.11
C ILE A 387 -11.52 -5.24 34.16
N ARG A 388 -10.32 -5.61 33.77
CA ARG A 388 -10.06 -6.71 32.81
C ARG A 388 -9.16 -7.76 33.47
N PRO A 389 -9.73 -8.65 34.31
CA PRO A 389 -8.96 -9.59 35.11
C PRO A 389 -8.55 -10.85 34.36
N ILE A 390 -7.34 -11.33 34.65
CA ILE A 390 -6.97 -12.76 34.53
C ILE A 390 -7.31 -13.40 35.85
N LYS A 391 -8.16 -14.43 35.82
CA LYS A 391 -8.54 -15.25 36.96
C LYS A 391 -7.83 -16.60 36.90
N GLU A 392 -7.92 -17.40 37.97
CA GLU A 392 -7.24 -18.69 38.06
C GLU A 392 -7.68 -19.69 36.96
N ASP A 393 -8.92 -19.61 36.50
CA ASP A 393 -9.49 -20.44 35.46
C ASP A 393 -9.36 -19.88 34.03
N SER A 394 -8.74 -18.72 33.87
CA SER A 394 -8.64 -18.05 32.59
C SER A 394 -7.71 -18.81 31.64
N LEU A 395 -8.26 -19.30 30.54
CA LEU A 395 -7.48 -19.94 29.47
C LEU A 395 -6.78 -18.92 28.57
N HIS A 396 -7.32 -17.71 28.50
CA HIS A 396 -6.81 -16.61 27.70
C HIS A 396 -6.88 -15.29 28.47
N SER A 397 -5.96 -14.41 28.17
CA SER A 397 -5.89 -13.06 28.73
C SER A 397 -6.70 -12.05 27.91
N PRO A 398 -7.30 -11.05 28.51
CA PRO A 398 -7.66 -9.83 27.80
C PRO A 398 -6.43 -9.20 27.14
N THR A 399 -6.60 -8.52 25.99
CA THR A 399 -5.51 -7.87 25.27
C THR A 399 -4.87 -6.75 26.08
N PRO A 400 -3.55 -6.69 26.31
CA PRO A 400 -2.87 -5.54 26.85
C PRO A 400 -3.14 -4.29 26.01
N LEU A 401 -3.33 -3.14 26.67
CA LEU A 401 -3.55 -1.86 25.99
C LEU A 401 -2.29 -0.98 26.02
N LYS A 402 -2.20 -0.01 25.11
CA LYS A 402 -1.20 1.07 25.15
C LYS A 402 -1.13 1.75 26.54
N SER A 403 -2.30 1.93 27.16
CA SER A 403 -2.44 2.56 28.50
C SER A 403 -2.09 1.67 29.67
N GLN A 404 -1.64 0.42 29.48
CA GLN A 404 -1.39 -0.55 30.54
C GLN A 404 -0.50 -0.01 31.65
N ALA A 405 0.61 0.65 31.31
CA ALA A 405 1.54 1.22 32.29
C ALA A 405 0.90 2.26 33.23
N ARG A 406 -0.18 2.92 32.80
CA ARG A 406 -0.84 3.98 33.57
C ARG A 406 -1.74 3.45 34.69
N GLN A 407 -1.91 2.15 34.79
CA GLN A 407 -2.78 1.50 35.77
C GLN A 407 -4.19 2.13 35.79
N ALA A 408 -4.77 2.29 34.59
CA ALA A 408 -6.13 2.83 34.44
C ALA A 408 -7.20 1.83 34.87
N ALA A 409 -8.42 2.30 35.05
CA ALA A 409 -9.58 1.46 35.48
C ALA A 409 -9.88 0.29 34.53
N ASP A 410 -9.41 0.34 33.30
CA ASP A 410 -9.54 -0.68 32.25
C ASP A 410 -8.23 -1.41 31.94
N SER A 411 -7.23 -1.33 32.82
CA SER A 411 -5.99 -2.10 32.70
C SER A 411 -6.25 -3.60 32.86
N LEU A 412 -5.42 -4.39 32.20
CA LEU A 412 -5.29 -5.82 32.46
C LEU A 412 -4.71 -6.00 33.87
N VAL A 413 -5.30 -6.88 34.65
CA VAL A 413 -4.87 -7.19 36.03
C VAL A 413 -4.98 -8.69 36.31
N ILE A 414 -4.33 -9.14 37.37
CA ILE A 414 -4.47 -10.49 37.93
C ILE A 414 -5.44 -10.37 39.10
N MET A 415 -6.44 -11.25 39.19
CA MET A 415 -7.42 -11.26 40.27
C MET A 415 -7.41 -12.64 40.96
N GLU A 416 -7.02 -12.64 42.24
CA GLU A 416 -7.05 -13.81 43.09
C GLU A 416 -8.49 -14.14 43.58
N LYS A 417 -8.71 -15.35 44.09
CA LYS A 417 -10.07 -15.79 44.59
C LYS A 417 -10.58 -14.96 45.76
N ASP A 418 -9.67 -14.46 46.59
CA ASP A 418 -10.02 -13.62 47.74
C ASP A 418 -10.34 -12.18 47.36
N GLY A 419 -10.24 -11.81 46.05
CA GLY A 419 -10.48 -10.50 45.53
C GLY A 419 -9.24 -9.59 45.48
N THR A 420 -8.07 -10.07 45.86
CA THR A 420 -6.82 -9.34 45.72
C THR A 420 -6.50 -9.09 44.26
N ILE A 421 -6.13 -7.84 43.94
CA ILE A 421 -5.82 -7.42 42.56
C ILE A 421 -4.35 -7.07 42.47
N ARG A 422 -3.67 -7.75 41.52
CA ARG A 422 -2.24 -7.52 41.29
C ARG A 422 -1.98 -6.96 39.90
N PHE A 423 -0.91 -6.22 39.76
CA PHE A 423 -0.51 -5.59 38.51
C PHE A 423 0.55 -6.45 37.80
N PRO A 424 0.30 -6.86 36.53
CA PRO A 424 1.25 -7.67 35.77
C PRO A 424 2.54 -6.90 35.50
N ASP A 425 3.66 -7.55 35.59
CA ASP A 425 4.97 -7.03 35.22
C ASP A 425 5.24 -7.14 33.71
N GLU A 426 6.37 -6.57 33.26
CA GLU A 426 6.78 -6.60 31.86
C GLU A 426 6.96 -8.04 31.35
N GLN A 427 7.54 -8.91 32.20
CA GLN A 427 7.78 -10.32 31.83
C GLN A 427 6.46 -11.03 31.54
N LEU A 428 5.46 -10.94 32.43
CA LEU A 428 4.14 -11.53 32.18
C LEU A 428 3.46 -10.96 30.94
N LEU A 429 3.58 -9.66 30.70
CA LEU A 429 3.01 -9.04 29.50
C LEU A 429 3.67 -9.58 28.22
N LYS A 430 4.98 -9.83 28.22
CA LYS A 430 5.68 -10.51 27.11
C LYS A 430 5.19 -11.94 26.93
N ASP A 431 5.08 -12.72 28.02
CA ASP A 431 4.60 -14.10 27.99
C ASP A 431 3.19 -14.16 27.37
N LEU A 432 2.28 -13.28 27.79
CA LEU A 432 0.92 -13.22 27.29
C LEU A 432 0.81 -12.86 25.80
N MET A 433 1.75 -12.03 25.30
CA MET A 433 1.83 -11.63 23.89
C MET A 433 2.68 -12.57 23.05
N GLY A 434 3.25 -13.64 23.67
CA GLY A 434 4.16 -14.60 23.04
C GLY A 434 5.49 -13.99 22.60
N ILE A 435 5.85 -12.81 23.14
CA ILE A 435 7.09 -12.11 22.84
C ILE A 435 8.24 -12.82 23.54
N PRO A 436 9.32 -13.22 22.85
CA PRO A 436 10.46 -13.87 23.48
C PRO A 436 11.04 -13.03 24.61
N GLN A 437 11.40 -13.67 25.74
CA GLN A 437 12.01 -12.96 26.88
C GLN A 437 13.34 -12.30 26.51
N SER A 438 14.02 -12.81 25.48
CA SER A 438 15.23 -12.22 24.90
C SER A 438 14.99 -10.88 24.18
N PHE A 439 13.73 -10.53 23.87
CA PHE A 439 13.40 -9.24 23.26
C PHE A 439 13.73 -8.12 24.26
N ASN A 440 14.70 -7.29 23.93
CA ASN A 440 15.32 -6.33 24.84
C ASN A 440 14.62 -4.97 24.80
N LEU A 441 14.05 -4.55 25.92
CA LEU A 441 13.45 -3.22 26.13
C LEU A 441 14.28 -2.33 27.07
N ASN A 442 15.51 -2.74 27.45
CA ASN A 442 16.33 -1.97 28.40
C ASN A 442 16.72 -0.56 27.90
N GLY A 443 16.68 -0.33 26.58
CA GLY A 443 16.97 0.98 25.98
C GLY A 443 15.85 2.02 26.20
N VAL A 444 14.67 1.59 26.67
CA VAL A 444 13.52 2.46 26.94
C VAL A 444 13.09 2.36 28.40
N ASN A 445 12.41 3.37 28.94
CA ASN A 445 11.91 3.28 30.30
C ASN A 445 10.74 2.27 30.41
N LYS A 446 10.46 1.76 31.62
CA LYS A 446 9.43 0.74 31.87
C LYS A 446 8.03 1.12 31.36
N GLU A 447 7.66 2.40 31.48
CA GLU A 447 6.35 2.87 30.98
C GLU A 447 6.25 2.72 29.45
N LEU A 448 7.27 3.18 28.75
CA LEU A 448 7.35 3.07 27.28
C LEU A 448 7.52 1.63 26.80
N GLY A 449 8.28 0.80 27.52
CA GLY A 449 8.38 -0.65 27.23
C GLY A 449 7.01 -1.32 27.31
N THR A 450 6.24 -1.05 28.35
CA THR A 450 4.87 -1.55 28.50
C THR A 450 3.94 -1.00 27.41
N GLU A 451 4.11 0.26 27.00
CA GLU A 451 3.37 0.88 25.89
C GLU A 451 3.66 0.16 24.56
N ILE A 452 4.92 -0.14 24.28
CA ILE A 452 5.37 -0.89 23.10
C ILE A 452 4.69 -2.27 23.07
N ILE A 453 4.72 -3.02 24.18
CA ILE A 453 4.07 -4.34 24.27
C ILE A 453 2.57 -4.22 24.03
N GLY A 454 1.90 -3.24 24.65
CA GLY A 454 0.45 -3.06 24.51
C GLY A 454 -0.01 -2.68 23.09
N GLN A 455 0.86 -2.02 22.32
CA GLN A 455 0.59 -1.65 20.93
C GLN A 455 1.01 -2.73 19.92
N ALA A 456 1.88 -3.66 20.32
CA ALA A 456 2.45 -4.67 19.44
C ALA A 456 1.42 -5.62 18.84
N VAL A 457 1.82 -6.31 17.80
CA VAL A 457 1.13 -7.49 17.28
C VAL A 457 1.23 -8.65 18.29
N ASP A 458 0.30 -9.59 18.22
CA ASP A 458 0.50 -10.91 18.86
C ASP A 458 1.63 -11.63 18.11
N TYR A 459 2.67 -12.01 18.83
CA TYR A 459 3.92 -12.48 18.21
C TYR A 459 3.77 -13.81 17.47
N PRO A 460 3.14 -14.86 18.06
CA PRO A 460 2.92 -16.15 17.38
C PRO A 460 2.06 -15.98 16.11
N LEU A 461 0.94 -15.27 16.21
CA LEU A 461 0.07 -15.00 15.08
C LEU A 461 0.82 -14.29 13.95
N TYR A 462 1.55 -13.24 14.28
CA TYR A 462 2.27 -12.47 13.25
C TYR A 462 3.37 -13.28 12.58
N LYS A 463 4.11 -14.08 13.36
CA LYS A 463 5.12 -15.01 12.84
C LYS A 463 4.50 -16.03 11.87
N SER A 464 3.36 -16.64 12.22
CA SER A 464 2.68 -17.60 11.35
C SER A 464 2.19 -16.94 10.05
N LEU A 465 1.72 -15.70 10.12
CA LEU A 465 1.32 -14.93 8.95
C LEU A 465 2.53 -14.63 8.02
N ILE A 466 3.66 -14.22 8.57
CA ILE A 466 4.88 -14.01 7.79
C ILE A 466 5.39 -15.32 7.17
N MET A 467 5.25 -16.44 7.86
CA MET A 467 5.55 -17.78 7.28
C MET A 467 4.64 -18.12 6.11
N SER A 468 3.34 -17.77 6.16
CA SER A 468 2.42 -17.92 5.04
C SER A 468 2.82 -17.05 3.84
N ILE A 469 3.27 -15.81 4.08
CA ILE A 469 3.82 -14.94 3.02
C ILE A 469 5.10 -15.53 2.43
N LYS A 470 5.99 -16.08 3.26
CA LYS A 470 7.20 -16.78 2.81
C LYS A 470 6.86 -17.97 1.92
N LYS A 471 5.86 -18.76 2.30
CA LYS A 471 5.36 -19.88 1.49
C LYS A 471 4.84 -19.38 0.15
N HIS A 472 4.04 -18.31 0.13
CA HIS A 472 3.53 -17.70 -1.11
C HIS A 472 4.66 -17.29 -2.08
N ILE A 473 5.74 -16.71 -1.57
CA ILE A 473 6.93 -16.37 -2.38
C ILE A 473 7.59 -17.64 -2.92
N ASN A 474 7.77 -18.66 -2.07
CA ASN A 474 8.37 -19.94 -2.50
C ASN A 474 7.52 -20.63 -3.56
N ASP A 475 6.21 -20.69 -3.40
CA ASP A 475 5.28 -21.29 -4.36
C ASP A 475 5.37 -20.57 -5.72
N PHE A 476 5.58 -19.25 -5.72
CA PHE A 476 5.84 -18.49 -6.94
C PHE A 476 7.20 -18.84 -7.57
N LEU A 477 8.27 -18.89 -6.78
CA LEU A 477 9.62 -19.14 -7.28
C LEU A 477 9.78 -20.56 -7.85
N VAL A 478 9.10 -21.55 -7.29
CA VAL A 478 9.06 -22.93 -7.84
C VAL A 478 8.37 -22.96 -9.20
N LYS A 479 7.30 -22.17 -9.38
CA LYS A 479 6.51 -22.10 -10.61
C LYS A 479 6.96 -21.03 -11.59
N LYS A 480 8.06 -20.30 -11.30
CA LYS A 480 8.47 -19.10 -12.07
C LYS A 480 8.67 -19.39 -13.57
N ASP A 481 9.12 -20.59 -13.93
CA ASP A 481 9.38 -20.98 -15.32
C ASP A 481 8.07 -21.27 -16.10
N GLU A 482 6.99 -21.65 -15.39
CA GLU A 482 5.64 -21.78 -15.96
C GLU A 482 5.06 -20.40 -16.29
N PHE A 483 5.45 -19.41 -15.51
CA PHE A 483 5.09 -18.02 -15.70
C PHE A 483 6.10 -17.33 -16.62
N CYS A 484 6.08 -17.67 -17.92
CA CYS A 484 6.87 -16.91 -18.88
C CYS A 484 6.54 -15.42 -18.76
N LEU A 485 7.52 -14.56 -18.48
CA LEU A 485 7.34 -13.11 -18.33
C LEU A 485 6.49 -12.52 -19.49
N LYS A 486 6.56 -13.12 -20.68
CA LYS A 486 5.76 -12.73 -21.85
C LYS A 486 4.26 -12.98 -21.68
N SER A 487 3.82 -14.02 -20.97
CA SER A 487 2.39 -14.34 -20.82
C SER A 487 1.70 -13.47 -19.75
N PHE A 488 2.42 -13.06 -18.70
CA PHE A 488 1.91 -12.11 -17.70
C PHE A 488 1.76 -10.70 -18.25
N LEU A 489 2.64 -10.35 -19.16
CA LEU A 489 2.67 -9.04 -19.78
C LEU A 489 1.62 -8.88 -20.88
N SER A 490 0.96 -9.96 -21.26
CA SER A 490 -0.16 -9.96 -22.23
C SER A 490 -1.55 -10.03 -21.58
N ALA A 491 -1.65 -10.39 -20.30
CA ALA A 491 -2.92 -10.63 -19.61
C ALA A 491 -3.30 -9.56 -18.57
N ALA A 492 -2.38 -8.68 -18.16
CA ALA A 492 -2.63 -7.51 -17.33
C ALA A 492 -2.76 -6.25 -18.21
#